data_24150a8affbd040eed62ed0e25e8f032
#
_entry.id   24150a8affbd040eed62ed0e25e8f032
#
_cell.length_a   1.000
_cell.length_b   1.000
_cell.length_c   1.000
_cell.angle_alpha   90.00
_cell.angle_beta   90.00
_cell.angle_gamma   90.00
#
_symmetry.space_group_name_H-M   'P 1'
#
loop_
_entity.id
_entity.type
_entity.pdbx_description
1 polymer ?
#
loop_
_entity_poly.entity_id
_entity_poly.type
_entity_poly.pdbx_seq_one_letter_code
_entity_poly.pdbx_strand_id
1 'polypeptide(L)'
;YRTYGNPVAVERGFCDNKLNYNSNACGALQSDIILAPGETKEIIYVVGQKNPKVADEILAAYNEPGKVDAEVKELIAYWHGQLNNFQIETPSDEFNNMVNVWNAYQCFITFIWSRAASFIYCGLRNGYGYRDTVQDIQGIIHINPELAAEKIRFMISAQVDNGGGLPLVKFDHKAGHETCPDENDENSIYAKETGHPCYRADDALWLFPTVNKYIGESGNKAFLDEVIVYANGGEDTVYEHLKRAINFSMERLGAHTMPAGLYADWNDCLRLGKKGESTFVAFQLYYAMSIIKGYALDRGDNEYASYIDK
;
A
#
# COMPACT_ATOMS: atom_id res chain seq x y z
N TYR A 1 11.18 -38.34 10.24
CA TYR A 1 10.32 -37.35 9.60
C TYR A 1 9.94 -37.80 8.21
N ARG A 2 8.64 -37.98 7.97
CA ARG A 2 8.10 -38.13 6.61
C ARG A 2 7.75 -36.74 6.08
N THR A 3 7.40 -36.66 4.78
CA THR A 3 7.05 -35.40 4.11
C THR A 3 5.77 -34.78 4.67
N TYR A 4 5.53 -33.50 4.40
CA TYR A 4 4.28 -32.81 4.75
C TYR A 4 3.03 -33.53 4.19
N GLY A 5 3.16 -34.23 3.06
CA GLY A 5 2.08 -35.03 2.45
C GLY A 5 1.78 -36.35 3.17
N ASN A 6 2.64 -36.79 4.08
CA ASN A 6 2.44 -38.00 4.87
C ASN A 6 3.03 -37.85 6.28
N PRO A 7 2.40 -37.08 7.17
CA PRO A 7 2.87 -36.86 8.54
C PRO A 7 2.73 -38.13 9.38
N VAL A 8 3.74 -38.45 10.14
CA VAL A 8 3.72 -39.64 11.03
C VAL A 8 2.61 -39.55 12.09
N ALA A 9 2.25 -38.37 12.56
CA ALA A 9 1.14 -38.16 13.49
C ALA A 9 -0.21 -38.64 12.93
N VAL A 10 -0.44 -38.43 11.64
CA VAL A 10 -1.67 -38.90 10.96
C VAL A 10 -1.70 -40.42 10.91
N GLU A 11 -0.57 -41.10 10.62
CA GLU A 11 -0.51 -42.56 10.61
C GLU A 11 -0.74 -43.15 12.01
N ARG A 12 -0.22 -42.48 13.05
CA ARG A 12 -0.35 -42.93 14.44
C ARG A 12 -1.70 -42.59 15.08
N GLY A 13 -2.43 -41.63 14.46
CA GLY A 13 -3.71 -41.16 14.98
C GLY A 13 -3.61 -40.20 16.17
N PHE A 14 -2.43 -39.66 16.46
CA PHE A 14 -2.30 -38.69 17.55
C PHE A 14 -1.11 -37.73 17.33
N CYS A 15 -1.23 -36.51 17.86
CA CYS A 15 -0.19 -35.50 17.89
C CYS A 15 0.77 -35.71 19.08
N ASP A 16 2.06 -35.54 18.82
CA ASP A 16 3.13 -35.73 19.83
C ASP A 16 3.23 -34.59 20.86
N ASN A 17 2.49 -33.50 20.71
CA ASN A 17 2.57 -32.28 21.54
C ASN A 17 4.00 -31.72 21.70
N LYS A 18 4.78 -31.72 20.61
CA LYS A 18 6.16 -31.26 20.60
C LYS A 18 6.29 -29.89 19.96
N LEU A 19 7.12 -29.07 20.56
CA LEU A 19 7.59 -27.83 19.94
C LEU A 19 8.83 -28.11 19.10
N ASN A 20 8.86 -27.59 17.88
CA ASN A 20 10.01 -27.63 17.00
C ASN A 20 10.68 -26.26 16.93
N TYR A 21 12.02 -26.26 16.96
CA TYR A 21 12.84 -25.08 16.81
C TYR A 21 13.75 -25.24 15.59
N ASN A 22 14.08 -24.11 14.93
CA ASN A 22 14.99 -24.07 13.78
C ASN A 22 14.56 -24.92 12.57
N SER A 23 13.26 -25.06 12.37
CA SER A 23 12.67 -25.72 11.20
C SER A 23 11.42 -24.97 10.75
N ASN A 24 10.87 -25.35 9.59
CA ASN A 24 9.57 -24.82 9.18
C ASN A 24 8.50 -25.21 10.21
N ALA A 25 7.98 -24.21 10.92
CA ALA A 25 6.95 -24.42 11.93
C ALA A 25 5.62 -24.80 11.30
N CYS A 26 4.90 -25.73 11.92
CA CYS A 26 3.50 -26.00 11.64
C CYS A 26 2.71 -26.09 12.96
N GLY A 27 1.48 -25.57 12.96
CA GLY A 27 0.53 -25.81 14.03
C GLY A 27 -0.33 -27.02 13.68
N ALA A 28 -0.48 -27.94 14.63
CA ALA A 28 -1.36 -29.09 14.49
C ALA A 28 -2.28 -29.17 15.70
N LEU A 29 -3.59 -29.22 15.45
CA LEU A 29 -4.63 -29.43 16.46
C LEU A 29 -5.35 -30.73 16.14
N GLN A 30 -5.64 -31.51 17.16
CA GLN A 30 -6.39 -32.75 17.03
C GLN A 30 -7.61 -32.70 17.94
N SER A 31 -8.75 -33.08 17.39
CA SER A 31 -9.99 -33.25 18.14
C SER A 31 -10.57 -34.64 17.85
N ASP A 32 -10.84 -35.41 18.88
CA ASP A 32 -11.49 -36.73 18.76
C ASP A 32 -13.00 -36.54 18.82
N ILE A 33 -13.71 -37.02 17.81
CA ILE A 33 -15.14 -36.81 17.68
C ILE A 33 -15.85 -38.14 17.50
N ILE A 34 -16.89 -38.33 18.29
CA ILE A 34 -17.82 -39.45 18.14
C ILE A 34 -19.16 -38.88 17.70
N LEU A 35 -19.69 -39.39 16.59
CA LEU A 35 -20.97 -38.98 16.04
C LEU A 35 -21.95 -40.16 16.12
N ALA A 36 -23.14 -39.92 16.65
CA ALA A 36 -24.24 -40.84 16.53
C ALA A 36 -24.88 -40.76 15.12
N PRO A 37 -25.68 -41.77 14.70
CA PRO A 37 -26.36 -41.70 13.42
C PRO A 37 -27.26 -40.45 13.33
N GLY A 38 -27.02 -39.60 12.29
CA GLY A 38 -27.74 -38.34 12.09
C GLY A 38 -27.23 -37.15 12.92
N GLU A 39 -26.22 -37.33 13.78
CA GLU A 39 -25.61 -36.25 14.55
C GLU A 39 -24.63 -35.43 13.71
N THR A 40 -24.65 -34.12 13.88
CA THR A 40 -23.67 -33.16 13.32
C THR A 40 -22.96 -32.43 14.45
N LYS A 41 -21.66 -32.33 14.39
CA LYS A 41 -20.84 -31.47 15.27
C LYS A 41 -20.09 -30.43 14.47
N GLU A 42 -20.12 -29.21 14.96
CA GLU A 42 -19.33 -28.11 14.46
C GLU A 42 -18.04 -27.97 15.25
N ILE A 43 -16.92 -27.73 14.57
CA ILE A 43 -15.63 -27.46 15.19
C ILE A 43 -15.09 -26.19 14.59
N ILE A 44 -14.73 -25.25 15.44
CA ILE A 44 -14.20 -23.96 15.05
C ILE A 44 -12.70 -23.92 15.36
N TYR A 45 -11.89 -23.68 14.34
CA TYR A 45 -10.46 -23.39 14.48
C TYR A 45 -10.22 -21.91 14.17
N VAL A 46 -9.57 -21.21 15.10
CA VAL A 46 -9.18 -19.81 14.90
C VAL A 46 -7.69 -19.74 14.65
N VAL A 47 -7.30 -19.15 13.52
CA VAL A 47 -5.91 -18.88 13.15
C VAL A 47 -5.75 -17.38 12.98
N GLY A 48 -4.76 -16.80 13.66
CA GLY A 48 -4.54 -15.38 13.60
C GLY A 48 -3.13 -14.99 14.04
N GLN A 49 -2.74 -13.76 13.72
CA GLN A 49 -1.53 -13.12 14.20
C GLN A 49 -1.91 -11.83 14.92
N LYS A 50 -1.81 -11.83 16.24
CA LYS A 50 -2.18 -10.69 17.08
C LYS A 50 -1.35 -10.66 18.36
N ASN A 51 -1.41 -9.55 19.08
CA ASN A 51 -0.84 -9.48 20.42
C ASN A 51 -1.52 -10.55 21.32
N PRO A 52 -0.75 -11.37 22.06
CA PRO A 52 -1.30 -12.41 22.92
C PRO A 52 -2.37 -11.94 23.90
N LYS A 53 -2.29 -10.70 24.36
CA LYS A 53 -3.29 -10.12 25.29
C LYS A 53 -4.70 -9.99 24.70
N VAL A 54 -4.83 -9.98 23.38
CA VAL A 54 -6.11 -9.87 22.67
C VAL A 54 -6.59 -11.22 22.16
N ALA A 55 -5.72 -12.23 22.16
CA ALA A 55 -6.04 -13.56 21.63
C ALA A 55 -7.17 -14.24 22.42
N ASP A 56 -7.13 -14.13 23.75
CA ASP A 56 -8.14 -14.77 24.62
C ASP A 56 -9.52 -14.15 24.42
N GLU A 57 -9.62 -12.83 24.21
CA GLU A 57 -10.87 -12.14 23.92
C GLU A 57 -11.45 -12.58 22.57
N ILE A 58 -10.61 -12.71 21.56
CA ILE A 58 -11.01 -13.18 20.23
C ILE A 58 -11.49 -14.63 20.31
N LEU A 59 -10.74 -15.51 20.98
CA LEU A 59 -11.12 -16.91 21.14
C LEU A 59 -12.44 -17.06 21.90
N ALA A 60 -12.66 -16.26 22.94
CA ALA A 60 -13.91 -16.26 23.69
C ALA A 60 -15.10 -15.85 22.84
N ALA A 61 -14.94 -14.83 21.98
CA ALA A 61 -16.00 -14.37 21.08
C ALA A 61 -16.44 -15.46 20.09
N TYR A 62 -15.52 -16.25 19.55
CA TYR A 62 -15.84 -17.32 18.60
C TYR A 62 -16.36 -18.61 19.24
N ASN A 63 -16.37 -18.71 20.58
CA ASN A 63 -17.03 -19.80 21.28
C ASN A 63 -18.54 -19.61 21.41
N GLU A 64 -19.08 -18.45 21.05
CA GLU A 64 -20.51 -18.18 21.09
C GLU A 64 -21.22 -18.88 19.91
N PRO A 65 -22.35 -19.60 20.17
CA PRO A 65 -23.10 -20.26 19.11
C PRO A 65 -23.57 -19.28 18.03
N GLY A 66 -23.35 -19.64 16.76
CA GLY A 66 -23.76 -18.83 15.62
C GLY A 66 -22.87 -17.62 15.31
N LYS A 67 -21.81 -17.37 16.09
CA LYS A 67 -20.87 -16.24 15.85
C LYS A 67 -20.20 -16.36 14.48
N VAL A 68 -19.74 -17.56 14.11
CA VAL A 68 -19.09 -17.80 12.81
C VAL A 68 -20.05 -17.52 11.66
N ASP A 69 -21.31 -18.00 11.74
CA ASP A 69 -22.31 -17.74 10.71
C ASP A 69 -22.64 -16.25 10.58
N ALA A 70 -22.69 -15.52 11.69
CA ALA A 70 -22.90 -14.09 11.68
C ALA A 70 -21.73 -13.36 11.00
N GLU A 71 -20.50 -13.68 11.36
CA GLU A 71 -19.29 -13.12 10.74
C GLU A 71 -19.18 -13.40 9.23
N VAL A 72 -19.54 -14.63 8.81
CA VAL A 72 -19.57 -14.98 7.38
C VAL A 72 -20.60 -14.13 6.63
N LYS A 73 -21.79 -13.93 7.21
CA LYS A 73 -22.82 -13.07 6.60
C LYS A 73 -22.36 -11.62 6.51
N GLU A 74 -21.74 -11.11 7.56
CA GLU A 74 -21.20 -9.75 7.60
C GLU A 74 -20.07 -9.57 6.57
N LEU A 75 -19.16 -10.55 6.46
CA LEU A 75 -18.08 -10.54 5.47
C LEU A 75 -18.63 -10.55 4.03
N ILE A 76 -19.63 -11.38 3.75
CA ILE A 76 -20.30 -11.42 2.45
C ILE A 76 -20.95 -10.06 2.16
N ALA A 77 -21.68 -9.49 3.11
CA ALA A 77 -22.31 -8.18 2.95
C ALA A 77 -21.28 -7.07 2.70
N TYR A 78 -20.18 -7.08 3.43
CA TYR A 78 -19.06 -6.15 3.22
C TYR A 78 -18.52 -6.22 1.78
N TRP A 79 -18.16 -7.42 1.31
CA TRP A 79 -17.61 -7.56 -0.05
C TRP A 79 -18.61 -7.19 -1.13
N HIS A 80 -19.87 -7.59 -1.01
CA HIS A 80 -20.89 -7.16 -1.95
C HIS A 80 -21.10 -5.65 -1.92
N GLY A 81 -21.04 -5.02 -0.74
CA GLY A 81 -21.10 -3.57 -0.60
C GLY A 81 -19.99 -2.87 -1.37
N GLN A 82 -18.76 -3.39 -1.31
CA GLN A 82 -17.63 -2.82 -2.06
C GLN A 82 -17.76 -3.08 -3.58
N LEU A 83 -17.97 -4.35 -3.95
CA LEU A 83 -17.99 -4.76 -5.37
C LEU A 83 -19.15 -4.15 -6.16
N ASN A 84 -20.29 -3.89 -5.52
CA ASN A 84 -21.47 -3.32 -6.18
C ASN A 84 -21.30 -1.84 -6.58
N ASN A 85 -20.26 -1.15 -6.12
CA ASN A 85 -20.02 0.24 -6.50
C ASN A 85 -19.59 0.39 -7.96
N PHE A 86 -19.07 -0.67 -8.57
CA PHE A 86 -18.74 -0.70 -9.99
C PHE A 86 -19.11 -2.06 -10.60
N GLN A 87 -20.12 -2.07 -11.46
CA GLN A 87 -20.61 -3.28 -12.11
C GLN A 87 -20.83 -3.05 -13.60
N ILE A 88 -20.49 -4.03 -14.39
CA ILE A 88 -20.81 -4.09 -15.83
C ILE A 88 -21.71 -5.27 -16.12
N GLU A 89 -22.53 -5.16 -17.17
CA GLU A 89 -23.32 -6.24 -17.72
C GLU A 89 -23.08 -6.31 -19.23
N THR A 90 -22.53 -7.41 -19.69
CA THR A 90 -22.22 -7.68 -21.10
C THR A 90 -22.71 -9.06 -21.49
N PRO A 91 -22.76 -9.41 -22.79
CA PRO A 91 -23.09 -10.77 -23.23
C PRO A 91 -22.10 -11.87 -22.81
N SER A 92 -20.92 -11.53 -22.27
CA SER A 92 -19.93 -12.49 -21.79
C SER A 92 -19.92 -12.55 -20.27
N ASP A 93 -20.37 -13.67 -19.70
CA ASP A 93 -20.35 -13.93 -18.27
C ASP A 93 -18.93 -13.95 -17.71
N GLU A 94 -17.96 -14.46 -18.46
CA GLU A 94 -16.55 -14.50 -18.05
C GLU A 94 -15.97 -13.10 -17.93
N PHE A 95 -16.29 -12.20 -18.87
CA PHE A 95 -15.86 -10.82 -18.83
C PHE A 95 -16.53 -10.07 -17.66
N ASN A 96 -17.84 -10.26 -17.46
CA ASN A 96 -18.56 -9.70 -16.32
C ASN A 96 -17.94 -10.16 -15.00
N ASN A 97 -17.66 -11.44 -14.83
CA ASN A 97 -17.04 -11.97 -13.62
C ASN A 97 -15.61 -11.43 -13.42
N MET A 98 -14.81 -11.31 -14.49
CA MET A 98 -13.47 -10.75 -14.42
C MET A 98 -13.49 -9.30 -13.90
N VAL A 99 -14.37 -8.45 -14.45
CA VAL A 99 -14.44 -7.03 -14.10
C VAL A 99 -15.13 -6.82 -12.76
N ASN A 100 -16.30 -7.45 -12.56
CA ASN A 100 -17.16 -7.19 -11.39
C ASN A 100 -16.62 -7.79 -10.09
N VAL A 101 -15.80 -8.84 -10.18
CA VAL A 101 -15.31 -9.56 -9.00
C VAL A 101 -13.79 -9.56 -8.95
N TRP A 102 -13.15 -10.22 -9.93
CA TRP A 102 -11.73 -10.53 -9.82
C TRP A 102 -10.81 -9.30 -9.86
N ASN A 103 -11.04 -8.35 -10.77
CA ASN A 103 -10.23 -7.13 -10.84
C ASN A 103 -10.37 -6.30 -9.57
N ALA A 104 -11.61 -6.09 -9.12
CA ALA A 104 -11.87 -5.34 -7.90
C ALA A 104 -11.22 -6.02 -6.68
N TYR A 105 -11.40 -7.33 -6.54
CA TYR A 105 -10.78 -8.11 -5.47
C TYR A 105 -9.25 -8.01 -5.49
N GLN A 106 -8.62 -8.19 -6.65
CA GLN A 106 -7.16 -8.10 -6.78
C GLN A 106 -6.64 -6.69 -6.45
N CYS A 107 -7.34 -5.64 -6.88
CA CYS A 107 -7.00 -4.27 -6.53
C CYS A 107 -7.09 -4.03 -5.01
N PHE A 108 -8.14 -4.54 -4.35
CA PHE A 108 -8.28 -4.46 -2.91
C PHE A 108 -7.16 -5.20 -2.17
N ILE A 109 -6.85 -6.43 -2.56
CA ILE A 109 -5.79 -7.22 -1.94
C ILE A 109 -4.44 -6.54 -2.12
N THR A 110 -4.14 -6.03 -3.31
CA THR A 110 -2.92 -5.27 -3.58
C THR A 110 -2.83 -4.02 -2.70
N PHE A 111 -3.91 -3.27 -2.58
CA PHE A 111 -4.01 -2.08 -1.75
C PHE A 111 -3.80 -2.40 -0.25
N ILE A 112 -4.46 -3.44 0.28
CA ILE A 112 -4.39 -3.80 1.71
C ILE A 112 -3.02 -4.39 2.06
N TRP A 113 -2.49 -5.26 1.20
CA TRP A 113 -1.28 -6.03 1.47
C TRP A 113 -0.01 -5.39 0.91
N SER A 114 -0.12 -4.25 0.22
CA SER A 114 1.02 -3.54 -0.37
C SER A 114 1.94 -4.47 -1.17
N ARG A 115 1.35 -5.26 -2.09
CA ARG A 115 2.06 -6.24 -2.92
C ARG A 115 2.78 -7.33 -2.13
N ALA A 116 2.41 -7.57 -0.87
CA ALA A 116 2.97 -8.65 -0.07
C ALA A 116 2.49 -10.01 -0.60
N ALA A 117 3.23 -10.59 -1.52
CA ALA A 117 2.92 -11.89 -2.11
C ALA A 117 3.18 -13.06 -1.17
N SER A 118 4.10 -12.90 -0.21
CA SER A 118 4.41 -13.90 0.80
C SER A 118 5.20 -13.29 1.95
N PHE A 119 5.30 -14.00 3.07
CA PHE A 119 6.17 -13.59 4.18
C PHE A 119 7.65 -13.51 3.80
N ILE A 120 8.09 -14.24 2.80
CA ILE A 120 9.47 -14.22 2.31
C ILE A 120 9.70 -13.02 1.41
N TYR A 121 8.78 -12.75 0.47
CA TYR A 121 8.99 -11.72 -0.55
C TYR A 121 8.85 -10.31 -0.01
N CYS A 122 7.75 -9.99 0.66
CA CYS A 122 7.47 -8.65 1.20
C CYS A 122 7.27 -8.64 2.71
N GLY A 123 6.93 -9.77 3.33
CA GLY A 123 6.54 -9.86 4.73
C GLY A 123 7.65 -9.56 5.74
N LEU A 124 8.91 -9.54 5.30
CA LEU A 124 10.04 -9.11 6.13
C LEU A 124 10.32 -7.61 6.04
N ARG A 125 9.70 -6.89 5.13
CA ARG A 125 9.80 -5.43 5.04
C ARG A 125 8.94 -4.80 6.12
N ASN A 126 9.51 -3.84 6.82
CA ASN A 126 8.83 -3.12 7.91
C ASN A 126 8.11 -1.85 7.39
N GLY A 127 7.50 -1.92 6.20
CA GLY A 127 6.83 -0.75 5.65
C GLY A 127 6.33 -0.91 4.22
N TYR A 128 5.79 0.19 3.71
CA TYR A 128 5.25 0.33 2.37
C TYR A 128 6.31 0.93 1.42
N GLY A 129 6.45 0.39 0.22
CA GLY A 129 7.13 1.11 -0.86
C GLY A 129 6.30 2.33 -1.25
N TYR A 130 6.91 3.53 -1.28
CA TYR A 130 6.17 4.77 -1.53
C TYR A 130 5.40 4.72 -2.85
N ARG A 131 6.13 4.62 -3.96
CA ARG A 131 5.53 4.64 -5.30
C ARG A 131 4.59 3.47 -5.54
N ASP A 132 4.93 2.29 -5.01
CA ASP A 132 4.11 1.09 -5.16
C ASP A 132 2.74 1.31 -4.55
N THR A 133 2.70 1.79 -3.31
CA THR A 133 1.46 2.04 -2.58
C THR A 133 0.64 3.16 -3.23
N VAL A 134 1.29 4.26 -3.65
CA VAL A 134 0.60 5.37 -4.32
C VAL A 134 -0.03 4.92 -5.64
N GLN A 135 0.64 4.05 -6.41
CA GLN A 135 0.07 3.47 -7.63
C GLN A 135 -1.11 2.55 -7.32
N ASP A 136 -0.97 1.69 -6.30
CA ASP A 136 -1.98 0.68 -5.95
C ASP A 136 -3.29 1.31 -5.46
N ILE A 137 -3.23 2.48 -4.82
CA ILE A 137 -4.42 3.26 -4.44
C ILE A 137 -5.33 3.52 -5.65
N GLN A 138 -4.77 3.75 -6.83
CA GLN A 138 -5.55 4.05 -8.03
C GLN A 138 -6.53 2.94 -8.42
N GLY A 139 -6.24 1.69 -8.02
CA GLY A 139 -7.08 0.54 -8.30
C GLY A 139 -8.38 0.48 -7.50
N ILE A 140 -8.47 1.22 -6.40
CA ILE A 140 -9.66 1.18 -5.54
C ILE A 140 -10.43 2.51 -5.44
N ILE A 141 -9.96 3.58 -6.06
CA ILE A 141 -10.58 4.91 -5.97
C ILE A 141 -12.06 4.87 -6.35
N HIS A 142 -12.39 4.17 -7.44
CA HIS A 142 -13.77 4.04 -7.94
C HIS A 142 -14.61 3.03 -7.14
N ILE A 143 -13.99 2.22 -6.28
CA ILE A 143 -14.66 1.22 -5.46
C ILE A 143 -14.94 1.78 -4.06
N ASN A 144 -13.93 2.43 -3.47
CA ASN A 144 -14.00 3.01 -2.14
C ASN A 144 -13.15 4.28 -2.07
N PRO A 145 -13.69 5.43 -2.49
CA PRO A 145 -12.95 6.69 -2.54
C PRO A 145 -12.54 7.20 -1.16
N GLU A 146 -13.31 6.90 -0.10
CA GLU A 146 -13.00 7.31 1.26
C GLU A 146 -11.73 6.59 1.77
N LEU A 147 -11.67 5.27 1.60
CA LEU A 147 -10.51 4.46 1.96
C LEU A 147 -9.28 4.84 1.13
N ALA A 148 -9.47 5.15 -0.15
CA ALA A 148 -8.43 5.67 -1.02
C ALA A 148 -7.89 7.01 -0.50
N ALA A 149 -8.77 7.94 -0.12
CA ALA A 149 -8.37 9.25 0.42
C ALA A 149 -7.57 9.13 1.72
N GLU A 150 -7.96 8.24 2.63
CA GLU A 150 -7.20 7.96 3.86
C GLU A 150 -5.76 7.53 3.55
N LYS A 151 -5.60 6.61 2.59
CA LYS A 151 -4.27 6.13 2.20
C LYS A 151 -3.48 7.19 1.43
N ILE A 152 -4.13 8.04 0.62
CA ILE A 152 -3.47 9.18 -0.05
C ILE A 152 -2.91 10.15 1.01
N ARG A 153 -3.70 10.52 2.03
CA ARG A 153 -3.23 11.38 3.14
C ARG A 153 -2.03 10.77 3.85
N PHE A 154 -2.11 9.47 4.14
CA PHE A 154 -1.00 8.73 4.75
C PHE A 154 0.27 8.77 3.88
N MET A 155 0.15 8.59 2.56
CA MET A 155 1.31 8.63 1.67
C MET A 155 1.84 10.05 1.46
N ILE A 156 0.98 11.08 1.43
CA ILE A 156 1.41 12.48 1.40
C ILE A 156 2.17 12.83 2.68
N SER A 157 1.72 12.34 3.84
CA SER A 157 2.44 12.59 5.11
C SER A 157 3.83 11.93 5.18
N ALA A 158 4.13 11.02 4.27
CA ALA A 158 5.45 10.41 4.10
C ALA A 158 6.33 11.14 3.05
N GLN A 159 5.87 12.29 2.54
CA GLN A 159 6.71 13.20 1.78
C GLN A 159 7.58 14.03 2.74
N VAL A 160 8.83 14.22 2.40
CA VAL A 160 9.78 15.09 3.12
C VAL A 160 9.56 16.55 2.69
N ASP A 161 9.87 17.51 3.56
CA ASP A 161 9.69 18.94 3.28
C ASP A 161 10.46 19.46 2.06
N ASN A 162 11.48 18.71 1.62
CA ASN A 162 12.19 18.99 0.36
C ASN A 162 11.44 18.52 -0.90
N GLY A 163 10.29 17.88 -0.75
CA GLY A 163 9.43 17.38 -1.83
C GLY A 163 9.65 15.93 -2.24
N GLY A 164 10.70 15.25 -1.74
CA GLY A 164 10.95 13.83 -2.01
C GLY A 164 10.06 12.92 -1.18
N GLY A 165 9.71 11.75 -1.71
CA GLY A 165 9.02 10.71 -0.94
C GLY A 165 10.01 9.85 -0.16
N LEU A 166 9.61 9.34 1.02
CA LEU A 166 10.36 8.31 1.73
C LEU A 166 10.33 7.00 0.94
N PRO A 167 11.44 6.45 0.43
CA PRO A 167 11.43 5.23 -0.38
C PRO A 167 10.76 4.04 0.30
N LEU A 168 10.86 3.96 1.62
CA LEU A 168 10.12 3.04 2.49
C LEU A 168 9.38 3.83 3.57
N VAL A 169 8.07 3.70 3.62
CA VAL A 169 7.20 4.26 4.65
C VAL A 169 6.93 3.18 5.70
N LYS A 170 7.42 3.35 6.92
CA LYS A 170 7.25 2.36 7.99
C LYS A 170 5.77 2.12 8.30
N PHE A 171 5.41 0.93 8.75
CA PHE A 171 4.02 0.64 9.17
C PHE A 171 3.57 1.47 10.37
N ASP A 172 4.51 1.85 11.22
CA ASP A 172 4.32 2.73 12.38
C ASP A 172 4.75 4.18 12.08
N HIS A 173 4.74 4.57 10.80
CA HIS A 173 5.07 5.92 10.33
C HIS A 173 4.38 7.00 11.18
N LYS A 174 5.17 7.99 11.57
CA LYS A 174 4.72 9.14 12.37
C LYS A 174 5.13 10.42 11.66
N ALA A 175 4.18 11.05 11.00
CA ALA A 175 4.39 12.34 10.38
C ALA A 175 5.03 13.34 11.36
N GLY A 176 5.99 14.10 10.88
CA GLY A 176 6.74 15.08 11.69
C GLY A 176 7.93 14.52 12.49
N HIS A 177 8.11 13.19 12.51
CA HIS A 177 9.12 12.56 13.38
C HIS A 177 10.00 11.53 12.66
N GLU A 178 9.91 11.44 11.34
CA GLU A 178 10.69 10.47 10.58
C GLU A 178 12.11 10.94 10.33
N THR A 179 13.03 9.98 10.35
CA THR A 179 14.36 10.16 9.75
C THR A 179 14.20 10.19 8.23
N CYS A 180 15.06 10.99 7.55
CA CYS A 180 14.98 11.16 6.10
C CYS A 180 16.23 10.62 5.41
N PRO A 181 16.13 10.24 4.13
CA PRO A 181 17.29 9.94 3.31
C PRO A 181 18.26 11.13 3.26
N ASP A 182 19.56 10.85 3.29
CA ASP A 182 20.59 11.84 3.07
C ASP A 182 21.25 11.63 1.70
N GLU A 183 21.16 12.61 0.82
CA GLU A 183 21.73 12.54 -0.52
C GLU A 183 23.26 12.51 -0.55
N ASN A 184 23.90 12.79 0.58
CA ASN A 184 25.36 12.85 0.69
C ASN A 184 25.92 11.72 1.59
N ASP A 185 25.08 10.97 2.29
CA ASP A 185 25.49 9.85 3.15
C ASP A 185 24.61 8.61 2.93
N GLU A 186 25.11 7.68 2.11
CA GLU A 186 24.46 6.38 1.87
C GLU A 186 24.39 5.49 3.13
N ASN A 187 25.07 5.85 4.21
CA ASN A 187 25.03 5.17 5.51
C ASN A 187 24.27 5.98 6.57
N SER A 188 23.40 6.87 6.15
CA SER A 188 22.54 7.68 7.03
C SER A 188 21.73 6.81 8.00
N ILE A 189 21.14 7.42 9.01
CA ILE A 189 20.26 6.73 9.97
C ILE A 189 19.11 6.06 9.20
N TYR A 190 18.47 6.79 8.29
CA TYR A 190 17.39 6.27 7.46
C TYR A 190 17.82 5.02 6.66
N ALA A 191 19.00 5.07 6.04
CA ALA A 191 19.54 3.95 5.27
C ALA A 191 19.75 2.71 6.13
N LYS A 192 20.27 2.88 7.37
CA LYS A 192 20.46 1.77 8.31
C LYS A 192 19.15 1.15 8.79
N GLU A 193 18.12 1.98 8.98
CA GLU A 193 16.81 1.53 9.46
C GLU A 193 15.98 0.84 8.36
N THR A 194 16.09 1.32 7.12
CA THR A 194 15.19 0.92 6.03
C THR A 194 15.85 0.09 4.93
N GLY A 195 17.18 0.14 4.83
CA GLY A 195 17.92 -0.44 3.71
C GLY A 195 17.87 0.40 2.42
N HIS A 196 17.30 1.62 2.46
CA HIS A 196 17.20 2.53 1.32
C HIS A 196 18.09 3.74 1.54
N PRO A 197 19.24 3.86 0.85
CA PRO A 197 20.24 4.87 1.19
C PRO A 197 19.85 6.30 0.78
N CYS A 198 19.03 6.46 -0.26
CA CYS A 198 18.71 7.77 -0.80
C CYS A 198 17.32 7.80 -1.46
N TYR A 199 16.89 9.00 -1.89
CA TYR A 199 15.65 9.19 -2.63
C TYR A 199 15.65 8.46 -3.98
N ARG A 200 14.45 8.01 -4.38
CA ARG A 200 14.16 7.66 -5.76
C ARG A 200 13.63 8.87 -6.51
N ALA A 201 13.91 8.93 -7.80
CA ALA A 201 13.58 10.11 -8.60
C ALA A 201 12.08 10.24 -8.89
N ASP A 202 11.35 9.13 -8.87
CA ASP A 202 9.95 9.05 -9.31
C ASP A 202 8.92 8.99 -8.17
N ASP A 203 9.35 8.71 -6.93
CA ASP A 203 8.44 8.41 -5.80
C ASP A 203 7.32 9.45 -5.67
N ALA A 204 7.65 10.72 -5.43
CA ALA A 204 6.67 11.77 -5.17
C ALA A 204 5.85 12.16 -6.42
N LEU A 205 6.36 11.91 -7.61
CA LEU A 205 5.64 12.21 -8.84
C LEU A 205 4.43 11.30 -9.09
N TRP A 206 4.37 10.14 -8.45
CA TRP A 206 3.21 9.25 -8.49
C TRP A 206 1.98 9.80 -7.75
N LEU A 207 2.17 10.79 -6.89
CA LEU A 207 1.04 11.49 -6.25
C LEU A 207 0.11 12.15 -7.28
N PHE A 208 0.66 12.70 -8.36
CA PHE A 208 -0.12 13.45 -9.35
C PHE A 208 -1.21 12.63 -10.02
N PRO A 209 -0.94 11.49 -10.67
CA PRO A 209 -2.00 10.69 -11.26
C PRO A 209 -2.98 10.17 -10.20
N THR A 210 -2.52 9.87 -8.98
CA THR A 210 -3.36 9.32 -7.93
C THR A 210 -4.31 10.37 -7.35
N VAL A 211 -3.81 11.55 -6.99
CA VAL A 211 -4.65 12.67 -6.52
C VAL A 211 -5.60 13.13 -7.63
N ASN A 212 -5.12 13.22 -8.87
CA ASN A 212 -5.96 13.62 -10.00
C ASN A 212 -7.11 12.65 -10.26
N LYS A 213 -6.86 11.34 -10.20
CA LYS A 213 -7.91 10.33 -10.30
C LYS A 213 -8.88 10.41 -9.14
N TYR A 214 -8.38 10.59 -7.91
CA TYR A 214 -9.25 10.72 -6.74
C TYR A 214 -10.18 11.93 -6.86
N ILE A 215 -9.66 13.09 -7.23
CA ILE A 215 -10.48 14.30 -7.41
C ILE A 215 -11.47 14.12 -8.58
N GLY A 216 -11.02 13.49 -9.66
CA GLY A 216 -11.88 13.24 -10.82
C GLY A 216 -13.03 12.28 -10.51
N GLU A 217 -12.80 11.24 -9.70
CA GLU A 217 -13.82 10.27 -9.32
C GLU A 217 -14.76 10.79 -8.23
N SER A 218 -14.20 11.41 -7.18
CA SER A 218 -14.98 11.87 -6.03
C SER A 218 -15.61 13.26 -6.22
N GLY A 219 -15.10 14.08 -7.16
CA GLY A 219 -15.47 15.48 -7.30
C GLY A 219 -14.93 16.38 -6.17
N ASN A 220 -14.18 15.84 -5.22
CA ASN A 220 -13.71 16.55 -4.02
C ASN A 220 -12.47 17.42 -4.33
N LYS A 221 -12.69 18.57 -4.96
CA LYS A 221 -11.62 19.56 -5.20
C LYS A 221 -11.04 20.16 -3.92
N ALA A 222 -11.83 20.19 -2.83
CA ALA A 222 -11.36 20.71 -1.53
C ALA A 222 -10.25 19.87 -0.91
N PHE A 223 -10.02 18.64 -1.39
CA PHE A 223 -8.90 17.81 -0.99
C PHE A 223 -7.54 18.50 -1.19
N LEU A 224 -7.42 19.38 -2.20
CA LEU A 224 -6.21 20.16 -2.43
C LEU A 224 -5.91 21.20 -1.33
N ASP A 225 -6.90 21.55 -0.52
CA ASP A 225 -6.78 22.52 0.58
C ASP A 225 -6.52 21.84 1.94
N GLU A 226 -6.59 20.52 2.01
CA GLU A 226 -6.30 19.78 3.23
C GLU A 226 -4.84 19.97 3.62
N VAL A 227 -4.61 20.29 4.91
CA VAL A 227 -3.27 20.49 5.46
C VAL A 227 -2.73 19.16 5.98
N ILE A 228 -1.53 18.79 5.54
CA ILE A 228 -0.88 17.52 5.90
C ILE A 228 0.54 17.82 6.38
N VAL A 229 0.95 17.14 7.45
CA VAL A 229 2.28 17.24 8.04
C VAL A 229 3.29 16.47 7.19
N TYR A 230 4.47 17.04 6.92
CA TYR A 230 5.60 16.36 6.27
C TYR A 230 6.20 15.27 7.17
N ALA A 231 6.91 14.33 6.58
CA ALA A 231 7.55 13.24 7.30
C ALA A 231 8.53 13.73 8.39
N ASN A 232 9.25 14.80 8.11
CA ASN A 232 10.28 15.38 9.00
C ASN A 232 9.82 16.63 9.76
N GLY A 233 8.56 17.01 9.64
CA GLY A 233 7.98 18.18 10.33
C GLY A 233 7.63 19.34 9.40
N GLY A 234 6.86 20.29 9.94
CA GLY A 234 6.18 21.29 9.11
C GLY A 234 4.93 20.72 8.45
N GLU A 235 4.09 21.59 7.91
CA GLU A 235 2.84 21.20 7.27
C GLU A 235 2.51 22.17 6.15
N ASP A 236 1.83 21.68 5.13
CA ASP A 236 1.32 22.46 4.01
C ASP A 236 0.03 21.84 3.46
N THR A 237 -0.64 22.56 2.56
CA THR A 237 -1.77 22.01 1.82
C THR A 237 -1.33 20.92 0.86
N VAL A 238 -2.24 20.01 0.48
CA VAL A 238 -1.97 19.00 -0.56
C VAL A 238 -1.46 19.66 -1.84
N TYR A 239 -2.02 20.83 -2.22
CA TYR A 239 -1.55 21.58 -3.38
C TYR A 239 -0.07 21.98 -3.25
N GLU A 240 0.37 22.47 -2.09
CA GLU A 240 1.77 22.81 -1.85
C GLU A 240 2.68 21.56 -1.80
N HIS A 241 2.20 20.45 -1.23
CA HIS A 241 2.90 19.16 -1.32
C HIS A 241 3.20 18.76 -2.76
N LEU A 242 2.22 18.92 -3.67
CA LEU A 242 2.41 18.65 -5.10
C LEU A 242 3.42 19.63 -5.72
N LYS A 243 3.35 20.93 -5.42
CA LYS A 243 4.34 21.92 -5.89
C LYS A 243 5.75 21.57 -5.45
N ARG A 244 5.92 21.13 -4.20
CA ARG A 244 7.24 20.69 -3.69
C ARG A 244 7.77 19.45 -4.41
N ALA A 245 6.90 18.49 -4.78
CA ALA A 245 7.31 17.34 -5.58
C ALA A 245 7.84 17.74 -6.97
N ILE A 246 7.24 18.74 -7.64
CA ILE A 246 7.78 19.33 -8.87
C ILE A 246 9.15 19.96 -8.60
N ASN A 247 9.25 20.82 -7.58
CA ASN A 247 10.48 21.51 -7.25
C ASN A 247 11.61 20.53 -6.91
N PHE A 248 11.33 19.45 -6.19
CA PHE A 248 12.29 18.39 -5.93
C PHE A 248 12.97 17.87 -7.21
N SER A 249 12.17 17.61 -8.24
CA SER A 249 12.69 17.15 -9.53
C SER A 249 13.40 18.27 -10.30
N MET A 250 12.87 19.50 -10.28
CA MET A 250 13.44 20.66 -10.98
C MET A 250 14.79 21.10 -10.40
N GLU A 251 15.02 20.95 -9.12
CA GLU A 251 16.29 21.22 -8.45
C GLU A 251 17.37 20.16 -8.74
N ARG A 252 16.98 19.04 -9.34
CA ARG A 252 17.84 17.87 -9.62
C ARG A 252 17.89 17.53 -11.10
N LEU A 253 18.06 18.56 -11.94
CA LEU A 253 18.23 18.37 -13.38
C LEU A 253 19.67 18.04 -13.71
N GLY A 254 19.86 17.15 -14.68
CA GLY A 254 21.17 16.86 -15.27
C GLY A 254 21.59 17.84 -16.36
N ALA A 255 22.65 17.51 -17.11
CA ALA A 255 23.28 18.40 -18.10
C ALA A 255 22.38 18.73 -19.30
N HIS A 256 21.38 17.89 -19.59
CA HIS A 256 20.43 18.09 -20.70
C HIS A 256 19.05 18.59 -20.22
N THR A 257 18.97 19.11 -19.00
CA THR A 257 17.74 19.63 -18.38
C THR A 257 16.63 18.58 -18.14
N MET A 258 17.02 17.32 -18.10
CA MET A 258 16.13 16.24 -17.68
C MET A 258 16.39 15.87 -16.21
N PRO A 259 15.39 15.33 -15.48
CA PRO A 259 15.57 14.91 -14.08
C PRO A 259 16.67 13.86 -13.94
N ALA A 260 17.50 14.01 -12.92
CA ALA A 260 18.46 12.99 -12.53
C ALA A 260 17.72 11.73 -12.05
N GLY A 261 18.26 10.56 -12.37
CA GLY A 261 17.65 9.27 -11.98
C GLY A 261 17.87 8.89 -10.51
N LEU A 262 18.71 9.63 -9.79
CA LEU A 262 19.05 9.46 -8.39
C LEU A 262 19.45 8.02 -8.06
N TYR A 263 19.02 7.52 -6.90
CA TYR A 263 19.30 6.15 -6.47
C TYR A 263 18.60 5.09 -7.33
N ALA A 264 17.40 5.39 -7.82
CA ALA A 264 16.66 4.65 -8.82
C ALA A 264 15.53 5.52 -9.39
N ASP A 265 15.09 5.23 -10.61
CA ASP A 265 13.76 5.55 -11.09
C ASP A 265 12.82 4.33 -10.88
N TRP A 266 11.76 4.19 -11.67
CA TRP A 266 10.87 3.03 -11.57
C TRP A 266 11.59 1.68 -11.80
N ASN A 267 12.68 1.71 -12.55
CA ASN A 267 13.58 0.56 -12.68
C ASN A 267 14.64 0.59 -11.58
N ASP A 268 14.40 -0.17 -10.51
CA ASP A 268 15.29 -0.28 -9.35
C ASP A 268 16.72 -0.72 -9.66
N CYS A 269 16.96 -1.27 -10.84
CA CYS A 269 18.30 -1.69 -11.28
C CYS A 269 19.13 -0.53 -11.86
N LEU A 270 18.51 0.61 -12.20
CA LEU A 270 19.18 1.75 -12.79
C LEU A 270 19.59 2.79 -11.73
N ARG A 271 20.80 2.66 -11.22
CA ARG A 271 21.42 3.63 -10.31
C ARG A 271 22.12 4.72 -11.10
N LEU A 272 21.38 5.71 -11.57
CA LEU A 272 21.91 6.77 -12.43
C LEU A 272 22.62 7.88 -11.62
N GLY A 273 22.36 7.99 -10.33
CA GLY A 273 22.93 8.99 -9.45
C GLY A 273 22.51 10.42 -9.81
N LYS A 274 23.28 11.39 -9.33
CA LYS A 274 23.00 12.83 -9.51
C LYS A 274 23.34 13.36 -10.91
N LYS A 275 24.01 12.57 -11.75
CA LYS A 275 24.48 13.00 -13.08
C LYS A 275 23.77 12.31 -14.24
N GLY A 276 23.34 11.06 -14.04
CA GLY A 276 22.60 10.33 -15.05
C GLY A 276 21.15 10.77 -15.08
N GLU A 277 20.61 11.00 -16.25
CA GLU A 277 19.26 11.52 -16.46
C GLU A 277 18.30 10.39 -16.82
N SER A 278 17.06 10.46 -16.31
CA SER A 278 16.01 9.49 -16.59
C SER A 278 14.97 10.08 -17.53
N THR A 279 14.87 9.53 -18.73
CA THR A 279 13.80 9.88 -19.68
C THR A 279 12.42 9.48 -19.14
N PHE A 280 12.34 8.38 -18.40
CA PHE A 280 11.08 7.96 -17.75
C PHE A 280 10.58 9.03 -16.78
N VAL A 281 11.47 9.50 -15.88
CA VAL A 281 11.11 10.55 -14.91
C VAL A 281 10.80 11.87 -15.60
N ALA A 282 11.46 12.17 -16.72
CA ALA A 282 11.16 13.37 -17.52
C ALA A 282 9.71 13.34 -18.07
N PHE A 283 9.26 12.23 -18.61
CA PHE A 283 7.86 12.08 -19.04
C PHE A 283 6.89 12.15 -17.88
N GLN A 284 7.23 11.54 -16.75
CA GLN A 284 6.41 11.58 -15.54
C GLN A 284 6.30 13.01 -14.97
N LEU A 285 7.41 13.74 -14.93
CA LEU A 285 7.44 15.14 -14.53
C LEU A 285 6.59 16.02 -15.46
N TYR A 286 6.70 15.84 -16.77
CA TYR A 286 5.86 16.55 -17.74
C TYR A 286 4.36 16.30 -17.51
N TYR A 287 4.00 15.04 -17.23
CA TYR A 287 2.62 14.68 -16.92
C TYR A 287 2.16 15.31 -15.60
N ALA A 288 3.00 15.28 -14.57
CA ALA A 288 2.74 15.93 -13.29
C ALA A 288 2.55 17.45 -13.43
N MET A 289 3.42 18.10 -14.23
CA MET A 289 3.31 19.52 -14.57
C MET A 289 1.99 19.86 -15.28
N SER A 290 1.55 18.99 -16.19
CA SER A 290 0.28 19.17 -16.89
C SER A 290 -0.92 19.14 -15.93
N ILE A 291 -0.89 18.24 -14.96
CA ILE A 291 -1.95 18.12 -13.94
C ILE A 291 -1.96 19.36 -13.03
N ILE A 292 -0.81 19.72 -12.47
CA ILE A 292 -0.76 20.82 -11.49
C ILE A 292 -1.03 22.16 -12.11
N LYS A 293 -0.68 22.36 -13.40
CA LYS A 293 -1.05 23.55 -14.16
C LYS A 293 -2.58 23.71 -14.23
N GLY A 294 -3.30 22.61 -14.47
CA GLY A 294 -4.77 22.62 -14.42
C GLY A 294 -5.30 23.08 -13.05
N TYR A 295 -4.74 22.56 -11.97
CA TYR A 295 -5.11 22.98 -10.62
C TYR A 295 -4.76 24.44 -10.34
N ALA A 296 -3.59 24.91 -10.78
CA ALA A 296 -3.17 26.30 -10.63
C ALA A 296 -4.15 27.24 -11.31
N LEU A 297 -4.55 26.95 -12.55
CA LEU A 297 -5.54 27.75 -13.29
C LEU A 297 -6.92 27.72 -12.60
N ASP A 298 -7.41 26.58 -12.18
CA ASP A 298 -8.68 26.43 -11.46
C ASP A 298 -8.71 27.24 -10.16
N ARG A 299 -7.56 27.39 -9.50
CA ARG A 299 -7.39 28.12 -8.24
C ARG A 299 -7.06 29.61 -8.43
N GLY A 300 -6.82 30.04 -9.66
CA GLY A 300 -6.38 31.40 -9.96
C GLY A 300 -4.90 31.69 -9.64
N ASP A 301 -4.09 30.65 -9.41
CA ASP A 301 -2.62 30.75 -9.23
C ASP A 301 -1.93 30.88 -10.61
N ASN A 302 -2.20 32.01 -11.27
CA ASN A 302 -1.70 32.28 -12.62
C ASN A 302 -0.16 32.43 -12.66
N GLU A 303 0.44 32.84 -11.56
CA GLU A 303 1.89 32.96 -11.45
C GLU A 303 2.53 31.58 -11.55
N TYR A 304 2.04 30.61 -10.77
CA TYR A 304 2.55 29.24 -10.82
C TYR A 304 2.23 28.53 -12.15
N ALA A 305 1.03 28.75 -12.70
CA ALA A 305 0.70 28.24 -14.02
C ALA A 305 1.68 28.74 -15.11
N SER A 306 2.05 30.02 -15.04
CA SER A 306 3.04 30.62 -15.95
C SER A 306 4.47 30.14 -15.69
N TYR A 307 4.81 29.78 -14.45
CA TYR A 307 6.08 29.16 -14.12
C TYR A 307 6.21 27.78 -14.76
N ILE A 308 5.15 26.98 -14.73
CA ILE A 308 5.12 25.63 -15.33
C ILE A 308 5.23 25.68 -16.87
N ASP A 309 4.82 26.75 -17.52
CA ASP A 309 4.93 26.92 -18.99
C ASP A 309 6.32 27.27 -19.49
N LYS A 310 7.24 27.66 -18.64
CA LYS A 310 8.63 28.03 -18.98
C LYS A 310 9.55 26.82 -18.95
#